data_0f6485c0bc24f7992d2e0e629c61f4b1
#
_entry.id   0f6485c0bc24f7992d2e0e629c61f4b1
#
_cell.length_a   1.000
_cell.length_b   1.000
_cell.length_c   1.000
_cell.angle_alpha   90.00
_cell.angle_beta   90.00
_cell.angle_gamma   90.00
#
_symmetry.space_group_name_H-M   'P 1'
#
loop_
_entity.id
_entity.type
_entity.pdbx_description
1 polymer ?
#
loop_
_entity_poly.entity_id
_entity_poly.type
_entity_poly.pdbx_seq_one_letter_code
_entity_poly.pdbx_strand_id
1 'polypeptide(L)'
;VIELQIILALLMICGIVLTKKRVLTSDGRKCLTDLLIDLILPCNIINSFLIDLSLEVLIASLEVLLIALGIQILCWLGGKILFEFAEPGKKKVLQYATICSNAGFMGNQIIEGIYGQEGLLYASGCIFVSTLLSLLTIPALSVLMQVI
;
A
#
# COMPACT_ATOMS: atom_id res chain seq x y z
N VAL A 1 -1.57 -1.96 19.67
CA VAL A 1 -1.67 -0.89 18.65
C VAL A 1 -0.83 0.31 19.05
N ILE A 2 -1.03 0.87 20.28
CA ILE A 2 -0.30 2.05 20.75
C ILE A 2 1.21 1.80 20.82
N GLU A 3 1.64 0.66 21.33
CA GLU A 3 3.06 0.28 21.39
C GLU A 3 3.71 0.27 20.01
N LEU A 4 3.04 -0.29 19.02
CA LEU A 4 3.52 -0.33 17.64
C LEU A 4 3.66 1.09 17.06
N GLN A 5 2.69 1.97 17.32
CA GLN A 5 2.75 3.37 16.88
C GLN A 5 3.92 4.13 17.54
N ILE A 6 4.19 3.87 18.82
CA ILE A 6 5.34 4.44 19.52
C ILE A 6 6.65 3.95 18.90
N ILE A 7 6.77 2.66 18.61
CA ILE A 7 7.95 2.09 17.95
C ILE A 7 8.18 2.75 16.58
N LEU A 8 7.14 2.88 15.76
CA LEU A 8 7.23 3.52 14.46
C LEU A 8 7.64 5.00 14.58
N ALA A 9 7.09 5.72 15.55
CA ALA A 9 7.47 7.11 15.81
C ALA A 9 8.94 7.24 16.25
N LEU A 10 9.41 6.35 17.13
CA LEU A 10 10.81 6.32 17.55
C LEU A 10 11.76 6.00 16.41
N LEU A 11 11.40 5.06 15.53
CA LEU A 11 12.17 4.74 14.32
C LEU A 11 12.26 5.94 13.37
N MET A 12 11.16 6.70 13.18
CA MET A 12 11.17 7.92 12.37
C MET A 12 12.10 8.98 12.98
N ILE A 13 12.03 9.20 14.30
CA ILE A 13 12.93 10.13 14.99
C ILE A 13 14.38 9.69 14.83
N CYS A 14 14.67 8.41 15.00
CA CYS A 14 15.99 7.84 14.79
C CYS A 14 16.51 8.13 13.37
N GLY A 15 15.68 7.89 12.35
CA GLY A 15 16.01 8.18 10.95
C GLY A 15 16.32 9.66 10.70
N ILE A 16 15.56 10.57 11.30
CA ILE A 16 15.82 12.01 11.24
C ILE A 16 17.18 12.37 11.88
N VAL A 17 17.47 11.81 13.06
CA VAL A 17 18.73 12.07 13.78
C VAL A 17 19.92 11.56 12.96
N LEU A 18 19.84 10.35 12.42
CA LEU A 18 20.89 9.76 11.57
C LEU A 18 21.15 10.59 10.31
N THR A 19 20.07 11.11 9.72
CA THR A 19 20.17 12.00 8.53
C THR A 19 20.83 13.34 8.92
N LYS A 20 20.42 13.95 10.03
CA LYS A 20 21.04 15.20 10.52
C LYS A 20 22.51 15.04 10.90
N LYS A 21 22.90 13.90 11.46
CA LYS A 21 24.30 13.58 11.77
C LYS A 21 25.10 13.17 10.55
N ARG A 22 24.53 13.19 9.35
CA ARG A 22 25.14 12.75 8.07
C ARG A 22 25.65 11.31 8.08
N VAL A 23 25.19 10.48 9.00
CA VAL A 23 25.45 9.02 8.99
C VAL A 23 24.68 8.40 7.82
N LEU A 24 23.45 8.83 7.62
CA LEU A 24 22.61 8.41 6.50
C LEU A 24 22.66 9.48 5.40
N THR A 25 23.48 9.23 4.39
CA THR A 25 23.60 10.08 3.21
C THR A 25 22.42 9.90 2.25
N SER A 26 22.27 10.80 1.26
CA SER A 26 21.23 10.68 0.23
C SER A 26 21.32 9.35 -0.53
N ASP A 27 22.55 8.96 -0.91
CA ASP A 27 22.79 7.73 -1.65
C ASP A 27 22.56 6.49 -0.76
N GLY A 28 22.93 6.56 0.52
CA GLY A 28 22.64 5.50 1.49
C GLY A 28 21.13 5.28 1.68
N ARG A 29 20.33 6.36 1.72
CA ARG A 29 18.86 6.25 1.78
C ARG A 29 18.29 5.61 0.52
N LYS A 30 18.79 6.00 -0.66
CA LYS A 30 18.36 5.41 -1.91
C LYS A 30 18.66 3.92 -1.96
N CYS A 31 19.88 3.53 -1.62
CA CYS A 31 20.30 2.12 -1.55
C CYS A 31 19.41 1.30 -0.60
N LEU A 32 19.10 1.83 0.59
CA LEU A 32 18.20 1.18 1.55
C LEU A 32 16.77 1.05 1.01
N THR A 33 16.29 2.07 0.31
CA THR A 33 14.96 2.04 -0.30
C THR A 33 14.89 1.03 -1.44
N ASP A 34 15.90 0.98 -2.30
CA ASP A 34 15.99 0.02 -3.39
C ASP A 34 16.04 -1.42 -2.83
N LEU A 35 16.85 -1.66 -1.80
CA LEU A 35 16.91 -2.95 -1.11
C LEU A 35 15.57 -3.35 -0.49
N LEU A 36 14.87 -2.40 0.11
CA LEU A 36 13.54 -2.62 0.69
C LEU A 36 12.52 -3.03 -0.39
N ILE A 37 12.50 -2.30 -1.51
CA ILE A 37 11.53 -2.52 -2.58
C ILE A 37 11.84 -3.79 -3.36
N ASP A 38 13.10 -3.99 -3.73
CA ASP A 38 13.49 -5.04 -4.68
C ASP A 38 13.70 -6.40 -4.01
N LEU A 39 14.03 -6.41 -2.71
CA LEU A 39 14.34 -7.65 -1.99
C LEU A 39 13.42 -7.90 -0.80
N ILE A 40 13.34 -6.96 0.14
CA ILE A 40 12.66 -7.22 1.43
C ILE A 40 11.16 -7.38 1.24
N LEU A 41 10.52 -6.48 0.48
CA LEU A 41 9.06 -6.57 0.24
C LEU A 41 8.65 -7.84 -0.51
N PRO A 42 9.30 -8.24 -1.63
CA PRO A 42 8.97 -9.49 -2.29
C PRO A 42 9.19 -10.71 -1.39
N CYS A 43 10.28 -10.75 -0.62
CA CYS A 43 10.53 -11.84 0.32
C CYS A 43 9.48 -11.91 1.42
N ASN A 44 9.04 -10.77 1.97
CA ASN A 44 7.97 -10.73 2.98
C ASN A 44 6.64 -11.23 2.41
N ILE A 45 6.29 -10.82 1.18
CA ILE A 45 5.08 -11.29 0.51
C ILE A 45 5.14 -12.81 0.31
N ILE A 46 6.26 -13.34 -0.20
CA ILE A 46 6.43 -14.79 -0.37
C ILE A 46 6.31 -15.51 0.98
N ASN A 47 6.95 -14.97 2.02
CA ASN A 47 6.91 -15.55 3.36
C ASN A 47 5.48 -15.57 3.94
N SER A 48 4.63 -14.61 3.61
CA SER A 48 3.24 -14.58 4.07
C SER A 48 2.39 -15.73 3.51
N PHE A 49 2.81 -16.34 2.40
CA PHE A 49 2.15 -17.52 1.82
C PHE A 49 2.68 -18.85 2.38
N LEU A 50 3.75 -18.83 3.19
CA LEU A 50 4.33 -20.02 3.81
C LEU A 50 3.66 -20.36 5.15
N ILE A 51 2.37 -20.20 5.25
CA ILE A 51 1.56 -20.58 6.41
C ILE A 51 0.69 -21.80 6.08
N ASP A 52 0.25 -22.51 7.11
CA ASP A 52 -0.71 -23.61 6.95
C ASP A 52 -2.05 -23.07 6.46
N LEU A 53 -2.32 -23.26 5.18
CA LEU A 53 -3.56 -22.83 4.53
C LEU A 53 -4.71 -23.74 4.94
N SER A 54 -5.36 -23.44 6.06
CA SER A 54 -6.61 -24.08 6.43
C SER A 54 -7.78 -23.53 5.58
N LEU A 55 -8.88 -24.31 5.51
CA LEU A 55 -10.10 -23.84 4.86
C LEU A 55 -10.64 -22.55 5.48
N GLU A 56 -10.48 -22.37 6.78
CA GLU A 56 -10.90 -21.17 7.51
C GLU A 56 -10.09 -19.94 7.06
N VAL A 57 -8.77 -20.08 6.92
CA VAL A 57 -7.89 -19.02 6.43
C VAL A 57 -8.23 -18.64 4.98
N LEU A 58 -8.55 -19.61 4.13
CA LEU A 58 -8.96 -19.37 2.75
C LEU A 58 -10.28 -18.61 2.64
N ILE A 59 -11.28 -19.00 3.46
CA ILE A 59 -12.58 -18.31 3.50
C ILE A 59 -12.39 -16.88 4.01
N ALA A 60 -11.67 -16.69 5.10
CA ALA A 60 -11.38 -15.38 5.65
C ALA A 60 -10.60 -14.49 4.63
N SER A 61 -9.65 -15.05 3.91
CA SER A 61 -8.94 -14.36 2.84
C SER A 61 -9.88 -13.87 1.73
N LEU A 62 -10.83 -14.71 1.34
CA LEU A 62 -11.82 -14.35 0.32
C LEU A 62 -12.75 -13.24 0.80
N GLU A 63 -13.22 -13.30 2.06
CA GLU A 63 -14.04 -12.25 2.66
C GLU A 63 -13.32 -10.91 2.69
N VAL A 64 -12.07 -10.89 3.15
CA VAL A 64 -11.23 -9.68 3.19
C VAL A 64 -11.00 -9.14 1.78
N LEU A 65 -10.78 -10.00 0.80
CA LEU A 65 -10.62 -9.65 -0.62
C LEU A 65 -11.88 -8.97 -1.18
N LEU A 66 -13.06 -9.52 -0.89
CA LEU A 66 -14.35 -8.95 -1.33
C LEU A 66 -14.61 -7.58 -0.68
N ILE A 67 -14.29 -7.44 0.61
CA ILE A 67 -14.40 -6.17 1.32
C ILE A 67 -13.44 -5.14 0.71
N ALA A 68 -12.19 -5.50 0.45
CA ALA A 68 -11.19 -4.64 -0.18
C ALA A 68 -11.64 -4.17 -1.56
N LEU A 69 -12.20 -5.07 -2.38
CA LEU A 69 -12.78 -4.75 -3.68
C LEU A 69 -13.94 -3.75 -3.55
N GLY A 70 -14.82 -3.97 -2.59
CA GLY A 70 -15.94 -3.05 -2.30
C GLY A 70 -15.46 -1.66 -1.92
N ILE A 71 -14.48 -1.56 -1.01
CA ILE A 71 -13.86 -0.30 -0.61
C ILE A 71 -13.22 0.40 -1.83
N GLN A 72 -12.53 -0.34 -2.68
CA GLN A 72 -11.86 0.19 -3.85
C GLN A 72 -12.87 0.78 -4.86
N ILE A 73 -13.98 0.09 -5.10
CA ILE A 73 -15.08 0.58 -5.94
C ILE A 73 -15.69 1.85 -5.33
N LEU A 74 -15.93 1.88 -4.03
CA LEU A 74 -16.43 3.06 -3.33
C LEU A 74 -15.46 4.25 -3.44
N CYS A 75 -14.17 4.03 -3.26
CA CYS A 75 -13.14 5.05 -3.45
C CYS A 75 -13.12 5.58 -4.89
N TRP A 76 -13.25 4.71 -5.88
CA TRP A 76 -13.30 5.09 -7.28
C TRP A 76 -14.53 5.93 -7.62
N LEU A 77 -15.72 5.51 -7.17
CA LEU A 77 -16.97 6.26 -7.34
C LEU A 77 -16.92 7.57 -6.56
N GLY A 78 -16.50 7.53 -5.30
CA GLY A 78 -16.36 8.72 -4.45
C GLY A 78 -15.36 9.72 -5.05
N GLY A 79 -14.24 9.27 -5.56
CA GLY A 79 -13.27 10.11 -6.24
C GLY A 79 -13.84 10.81 -7.48
N LYS A 80 -14.70 10.14 -8.23
CA LYS A 80 -15.39 10.77 -9.38
C LYS A 80 -16.33 11.89 -8.94
N ILE A 81 -17.11 11.66 -7.89
CA ILE A 81 -18.11 12.61 -7.40
C ILE A 81 -17.44 13.80 -6.68
N LEU A 82 -16.53 13.52 -5.75
CA LEU A 82 -15.90 14.54 -4.91
C LEU A 82 -15.02 15.51 -5.70
N PHE A 83 -14.34 15.04 -6.75
CA PHE A 83 -13.41 15.86 -7.52
C PHE A 83 -13.96 16.31 -8.88
N GLU A 84 -15.29 16.30 -9.05
CA GLU A 84 -15.91 16.74 -10.30
C GLU A 84 -15.66 18.23 -10.56
N PHE A 85 -15.55 19.03 -9.50
CA PHE A 85 -15.32 20.48 -9.57
C PHE A 85 -13.84 20.87 -9.72
N ALA A 86 -12.91 19.91 -9.71
CA ALA A 86 -11.49 20.19 -9.85
C ALA A 86 -11.09 20.36 -11.33
N GLU A 87 -10.03 21.15 -11.57
CA GLU A 87 -9.44 21.30 -12.92
C GLU A 87 -9.06 19.91 -13.50
N PRO A 88 -9.23 19.71 -14.82
CA PRO A 88 -9.10 18.39 -15.45
C PRO A 88 -7.80 17.64 -15.12
N GLY A 89 -6.66 18.33 -15.06
CA GLY A 89 -5.36 17.73 -14.70
C GLY A 89 -5.28 17.32 -13.23
N LYS A 90 -5.71 18.20 -12.34
CA LYS A 90 -5.74 17.95 -10.88
C LYS A 90 -6.78 16.90 -10.51
N LYS A 91 -7.94 16.90 -11.17
CA LYS A 91 -9.02 15.92 -10.97
C LYS A 91 -8.50 14.49 -11.07
N LYS A 92 -7.77 14.18 -12.13
CA LYS A 92 -7.24 12.83 -12.37
C LYS A 92 -6.24 12.39 -11.31
N VAL A 93 -5.34 13.30 -10.89
CA VAL A 93 -4.36 13.03 -9.84
C VAL A 93 -5.05 12.78 -8.49
N LEU A 94 -6.05 13.58 -8.15
CA LEU A 94 -6.82 13.43 -6.92
C LEU A 94 -7.64 12.14 -6.92
N GLN A 95 -8.28 11.78 -8.03
CA GLN A 95 -8.99 10.52 -8.18
C GLN A 95 -8.04 9.33 -8.01
N TYR A 96 -6.87 9.36 -8.64
CA TYR A 96 -5.85 8.31 -8.47
C TYR A 96 -5.37 8.22 -7.01
N ALA A 97 -5.08 9.36 -6.38
CA ALA A 97 -4.64 9.38 -4.98
C ALA A 97 -5.68 8.84 -3.99
N THR A 98 -6.97 8.91 -4.34
CA THR A 98 -8.04 8.33 -3.51
C THR A 98 -8.07 6.81 -3.59
N ILE A 99 -7.67 6.25 -4.73
CA ILE A 99 -7.68 4.81 -4.97
C ILE A 99 -6.38 4.18 -4.45
N CYS A 100 -5.25 4.85 -4.63
CA CYS A 100 -3.93 4.33 -4.35
C CYS A 100 -3.51 4.68 -2.92
N SER A 101 -3.67 3.73 -2.00
CA SER A 101 -3.21 3.86 -0.61
C SER A 101 -1.78 3.33 -0.43
N ASN A 102 -1.06 3.85 0.56
CA ASN A 102 0.27 3.35 0.92
C ASN A 102 0.19 2.09 1.80
N ALA A 103 -0.59 1.10 1.36
CA ALA A 103 -0.82 -0.12 2.11
C ALA A 103 0.43 -1.02 2.14
N GLY A 104 1.23 -1.04 1.07
CA GLY A 104 2.40 -1.90 0.96
C GLY A 104 3.52 -1.54 1.95
N PHE A 105 3.80 -0.26 2.14
CA PHE A 105 4.91 0.17 3.01
C PHE A 105 4.51 0.32 4.48
N MET A 106 3.35 0.88 4.77
CA MET A 106 2.92 1.10 6.16
C MET A 106 1.87 0.10 6.61
N GLY A 107 0.95 -0.28 5.74
CA GLY A 107 -0.15 -1.16 6.08
C GLY A 107 0.33 -2.55 6.47
N ASN A 108 1.20 -3.18 5.67
CA ASN A 108 1.72 -4.52 5.94
C ASN A 108 2.40 -4.62 7.32
N GLN A 109 3.25 -3.67 7.65
CA GLN A 109 3.99 -3.68 8.93
C GLN A 109 3.06 -3.52 10.13
N ILE A 110 2.01 -2.70 9.99
CA ILE A 110 1.03 -2.52 11.05
C ILE A 110 0.18 -3.78 11.22
N ILE A 111 -0.25 -4.38 10.12
CA ILE A 111 -1.09 -5.59 10.15
C ILE A 111 -0.30 -6.79 10.64
N GLU A 112 0.94 -6.97 10.19
CA GLU A 112 1.84 -8.01 10.67
C GLU A 112 2.10 -7.87 12.19
N GLY A 113 2.31 -6.64 12.67
CA GLY A 113 2.52 -6.38 14.09
C GLY A 113 1.31 -6.60 14.98
N ILE A 114 0.08 -6.57 14.43
CA ILE A 114 -1.18 -6.77 15.19
C ILE A 114 -1.69 -8.20 15.04
N TYR A 115 -1.69 -8.73 13.82
CA TYR A 115 -2.32 -9.99 13.45
C TYR A 115 -1.33 -11.09 13.03
N GLY A 116 -0.01 -10.80 13.07
CA GLY A 116 1.02 -11.75 12.68
C GLY A 116 1.00 -12.10 11.18
N GLN A 117 1.47 -13.29 10.87
CA GLN A 117 1.64 -13.80 9.48
C GLN A 117 0.30 -13.93 8.73
N GLU A 118 -0.77 -14.34 9.40
CA GLU A 118 -2.09 -14.42 8.78
C GLU A 118 -2.60 -13.04 8.34
N GLY A 119 -2.42 -12.03 9.18
CA GLY A 119 -2.74 -10.65 8.82
C GLY A 119 -1.96 -10.18 7.62
N LEU A 120 -0.68 -10.53 7.53
CA LEU A 120 0.17 -10.18 6.38
C LEU A 120 -0.32 -10.85 5.08
N LEU A 121 -0.80 -12.10 5.15
CA LEU A 121 -1.41 -12.78 4.01
C LEU A 121 -2.64 -12.01 3.51
N TYR A 122 -3.56 -11.64 4.40
CA TYR A 122 -4.76 -10.89 4.05
C TYR A 122 -4.43 -9.52 3.44
N ALA A 123 -3.47 -8.81 4.03
CA ALA A 123 -3.00 -7.53 3.52
C ALA A 123 -2.36 -7.65 2.13
N SER A 124 -1.55 -8.68 1.90
CA SER A 124 -0.92 -8.96 0.61
C SER A 124 -1.96 -9.21 -0.49
N GLY A 125 -3.03 -9.94 -0.18
CA GLY A 125 -4.17 -10.11 -1.07
C GLY A 125 -4.87 -8.79 -1.42
N CYS A 126 -5.12 -7.94 -0.44
CA CYS A 126 -5.70 -6.61 -0.64
C CYS A 126 -4.83 -5.72 -1.52
N ILE A 127 -3.51 -5.74 -1.30
CA ILE A 127 -2.54 -4.97 -2.10
C ILE A 127 -2.53 -5.47 -3.55
N PHE A 128 -2.58 -6.78 -3.76
CA PHE A 128 -2.64 -7.36 -5.10
C PHE A 128 -3.88 -6.85 -5.88
N VAL A 129 -5.05 -6.86 -5.27
CA VAL A 129 -6.28 -6.33 -5.87
C VAL A 129 -6.19 -4.83 -6.14
N SER A 130 -5.70 -4.06 -5.18
CA SER A 130 -5.48 -2.61 -5.33
C SER A 130 -4.52 -2.31 -6.48
N THR A 131 -3.44 -3.06 -6.59
CA THR A 131 -2.44 -2.88 -7.67
C THR A 131 -3.02 -3.21 -9.02
N LEU A 132 -3.76 -4.31 -9.16
CA LEU A 132 -4.44 -4.67 -10.40
C LEU A 132 -5.43 -3.60 -10.85
N LEU A 133 -6.26 -3.10 -9.95
CA LEU A 133 -7.21 -2.04 -10.25
C LEU A 133 -6.52 -0.72 -10.60
N SER A 134 -5.42 -0.39 -9.93
CA SER A 134 -4.60 0.78 -10.27
C SER A 134 -4.00 0.67 -11.66
N LEU A 135 -3.45 -0.51 -12.01
CA LEU A 135 -2.90 -0.77 -13.34
C LEU A 135 -3.97 -0.71 -14.45
N LEU A 136 -5.20 -1.11 -14.18
CA LEU A 136 -6.31 -0.98 -15.13
C LEU A 136 -6.79 0.47 -15.27
N THR A 137 -6.65 1.29 -14.22
CA THR A 137 -7.08 2.69 -14.27
C THR A 137 -6.02 3.61 -14.91
N ILE A 138 -4.74 3.29 -14.84
CA ILE A 138 -3.64 4.07 -15.46
C ILE A 138 -3.76 4.14 -16.99
N PRO A 139 -3.93 3.04 -17.75
CA PRO A 139 -4.12 3.10 -19.20
C PRO A 139 -5.37 3.86 -19.60
N ALA A 140 -6.48 3.68 -18.88
CA ALA A 140 -7.70 4.45 -19.13
C ALA A 140 -7.48 5.96 -18.93
N LEU A 141 -6.63 6.35 -17.99
CA LEU A 141 -6.20 7.73 -17.77
C LEU A 141 -5.28 8.24 -18.88
N SER A 142 -4.33 7.43 -19.36
CA SER A 142 -3.38 7.82 -20.40
C SER A 142 -4.05 7.94 -21.77
N VAL A 143 -4.95 7.04 -22.13
CA VAL A 143 -5.72 7.11 -23.37
C VAL A 143 -6.62 8.34 -23.38
N LEU A 144 -7.23 8.68 -22.24
CA LEU A 144 -8.02 9.93 -22.13
C LEU A 144 -7.16 11.20 -22.22
N MET A 145 -5.88 11.13 -21.81
CA MET A 145 -4.94 12.25 -21.94
C MET A 145 -4.43 12.48 -23.37
N GLN A 146 -4.48 11.45 -24.22
CA GLN A 146 -4.10 11.56 -25.64
C GLN A 146 -5.25 12.10 -26.54
N VAL A 147 -6.48 12.09 -26.03
CA VAL A 147 -7.67 12.51 -26.79
C VAL A 147 -8.08 13.98 -26.48
N ILE A 148 -7.43 14.62 -25.50
CA ILE A 148 -7.59 16.04 -25.15
C ILE A 148 -6.34 16.82 -25.54
#